data_453e186296aac065db96e47244d6be87
#
_entry.id   453e186296aac065db96e47244d6be87
#
_cell.length_a   1.000
_cell.length_b   1.000
_cell.length_c   1.000
_cell.angle_alpha   90.00
_cell.angle_beta   90.00
_cell.angle_gamma   90.00
#
_symmetry.space_group_name_H-M   'P 1'
#
loop_
_entity.id
_entity.type
_entity.pdbx_description
1 polymer ?
#
loop_
_entity_poly.entity_id
_entity_poly.type
_entity_poly.pdbx_seq_one_letter_code
_entity_poly.pdbx_strand_id
1 'polypeptide(L)'
;MKQLFLICMTTVCLLSFQTIQGQQVVPAQRAQMIPAKKMQMTLAQPDGIAFRELSFASALKMAKEENKLLFVDCFTTWCGPCRMLSKVVFKDSLVADYFNRHFVNLKMDMEKGEGIDIRKKYDVRGYPTLLFLNSSGEVVHRLLGADDASALLEKVKLGVESGGISGLRKRYEAGERDSAFVCGYINVLSAANREEEAGKVAADFLQGKEQKILEYEGYFSIFYRYIHDINSSAFLYVVNHKKEIADRFPQQASSLNRRILEDWISGSYTYLKVDESKHCTFDEQGLNAYVTRMKQMNVAEADMIGENLRLNRDGIMNQWDSFVKRGDKLLASHTILGDEEQLLQWVKWMNKACADMSLREKAAQWCEKACADLIKKNEEIKKNLPPGAIPAISMIDYKAQLLQVAEKLRKPMEQN
;
A
#
# COMPACT_ATOMS: atom_id res chain seq x y z
N MET A 1 -5.80 -4.88 18.96
CA MET A 1 -4.62 -5.09 18.08
C MET A 1 -4.79 -4.54 16.68
N LYS A 2 -5.90 -4.78 15.97
CA LYS A 2 -6.10 -4.26 14.60
C LYS A 2 -6.12 -2.72 14.46
N GLN A 3 -6.54 -1.98 15.48
CA GLN A 3 -6.62 -0.51 15.40
C GLN A 3 -5.28 0.22 15.64
N LEU A 4 -4.35 -0.34 16.41
CA LEU A 4 -3.02 0.26 16.56
C LEU A 4 -2.13 -0.01 15.33
N PHE A 5 -2.32 -1.14 14.64
CA PHE A 5 -1.60 -1.49 13.42
C PHE A 5 -2.06 -0.67 12.20
N LEU A 6 -3.32 -0.20 12.19
CA LEU A 6 -3.89 0.51 11.05
C LEU A 6 -3.36 1.95 10.91
N ILE A 7 -2.92 2.56 12.00
CA ILE A 7 -2.49 3.97 11.99
C ILE A 7 -1.09 4.14 11.36
N CYS A 8 -0.24 3.13 11.41
CA CYS A 8 1.10 3.20 10.83
C CYS A 8 1.16 2.92 9.31
N MET A 9 0.13 2.26 8.73
CA MET A 9 0.14 1.87 7.31
C MET A 9 -0.57 2.84 6.35
N THR A 10 -1.36 3.79 6.86
CA THR A 10 -2.17 4.66 5.98
C THR A 10 -1.45 5.87 5.43
N THR A 11 -0.28 6.24 5.96
CA THR A 11 0.42 7.48 5.58
C THR A 11 1.42 7.32 4.43
N VAL A 12 1.77 6.09 4.03
CA VAL A 12 2.81 5.83 3.01
C VAL A 12 2.28 5.88 1.56
N CYS A 13 0.96 5.91 1.35
CA CYS A 13 0.38 5.71 0.01
C CYS A 13 0.18 6.99 -0.83
N LEU A 14 0.60 8.18 -0.37
CA LEU A 14 0.25 9.46 -1.02
C LEU A 14 1.40 10.26 -1.64
N LEU A 15 2.62 9.73 -1.73
CA LEU A 15 3.74 10.49 -2.30
C LEU A 15 4.51 9.75 -3.40
N SER A 16 3.87 9.42 -4.51
CA SER A 16 4.60 9.07 -5.74
C SER A 16 3.82 9.40 -7.01
N PHE A 17 3.59 10.68 -7.25
CA PHE A 17 3.37 11.19 -8.59
C PHE A 17 4.49 12.18 -8.91
N GLN A 18 5.61 11.67 -9.41
CA GLN A 18 6.58 12.50 -10.13
C GLN A 18 6.37 12.32 -11.62
N THR A 19 6.05 13.40 -12.28
CA THR A 19 5.93 13.60 -13.71
C THR A 19 7.25 13.27 -14.41
N ILE A 20 7.19 12.35 -15.37
CA ILE A 20 8.27 12.13 -16.35
C ILE A 20 8.11 13.15 -17.45
N GLN A 21 9.05 14.10 -17.57
CA GLN A 21 9.22 14.93 -18.75
C GLN A 21 10.40 14.43 -19.56
N GLY A 22 10.17 14.21 -20.84
CA GLY A 22 11.15 14.36 -21.91
C GLY A 22 11.89 13.12 -22.38
N GLN A 23 11.32 12.37 -23.27
CA GLN A 23 12.10 11.62 -24.26
C GLN A 23 11.70 12.05 -25.69
N GLN A 24 12.72 12.42 -26.47
CA GLN A 24 12.59 12.86 -27.84
C GLN A 24 12.10 11.74 -28.75
N VAL A 25 11.12 12.07 -29.57
CA VAL A 25 10.53 11.17 -30.58
C VAL A 25 11.45 11.12 -31.79
N VAL A 26 11.94 9.92 -32.14
CA VAL A 26 12.62 9.64 -33.41
C VAL A 26 11.54 9.30 -34.46
N PRO A 27 11.52 9.88 -35.65
CA PRO A 27 10.47 9.62 -36.64
C PRO A 27 10.62 8.24 -37.28
N ALA A 28 9.58 7.43 -37.19
CA ALA A 28 9.46 6.13 -37.81
C ALA A 28 9.28 6.26 -39.35
N GLN A 29 10.04 5.48 -40.07
CA GLN A 29 9.96 5.36 -41.51
C GLN A 29 8.63 4.73 -41.96
N ARG A 30 8.07 5.31 -43.02
CA ARG A 30 6.82 4.95 -43.68
C ARG A 30 6.88 3.54 -44.25
N ALA A 31 6.17 2.58 -43.67
CA ALA A 31 5.92 1.29 -44.32
C ALA A 31 4.72 1.38 -45.26
N GLN A 32 4.88 0.85 -46.44
CA GLN A 32 3.87 0.85 -47.50
C GLN A 32 2.70 -0.08 -47.14
N MET A 33 1.48 0.45 -47.27
CA MET A 33 0.24 -0.26 -47.01
C MET A 33 -0.08 -1.25 -48.14
N ILE A 34 -0.29 -2.50 -47.80
CA ILE A 34 -0.95 -3.51 -48.66
C ILE A 34 -2.47 -3.39 -48.41
N PRO A 35 -3.32 -3.33 -49.42
CA PRO A 35 -4.75 -3.16 -49.22
C PRO A 35 -5.41 -4.43 -48.72
N ALA A 36 -5.97 -4.37 -47.50
CA ALA A 36 -6.78 -5.44 -46.94
C ALA A 36 -8.17 -5.47 -47.56
N LYS A 37 -8.53 -6.64 -48.03
CA LYS A 37 -9.81 -6.99 -48.66
C LYS A 37 -10.96 -6.75 -47.69
N LYS A 38 -11.93 -5.94 -48.07
CA LYS A 38 -13.17 -5.65 -47.37
C LYS A 38 -13.93 -6.95 -47.08
N MET A 39 -14.09 -7.31 -45.81
CA MET A 39 -15.07 -8.31 -45.39
C MET A 39 -16.12 -7.60 -44.54
N GLN A 40 -17.33 -7.64 -45.09
CA GLN A 40 -18.53 -7.06 -44.48
C GLN A 40 -18.99 -7.87 -43.28
N MET A 41 -19.33 -7.27 -42.22
CA MET A 41 -20.66 -7.16 -41.61
C MET A 41 -20.54 -6.50 -40.27
N THR A 42 -20.83 -5.25 -40.23
CA THR A 42 -20.89 -4.47 -39.01
C THR A 42 -22.31 -4.51 -38.46
N LEU A 43 -22.54 -5.39 -37.53
CA LEU A 43 -23.46 -5.03 -36.42
C LEU A 43 -22.77 -3.90 -35.69
N ALA A 44 -23.40 -2.75 -35.54
CA ALA A 44 -22.85 -1.61 -34.81
C ALA A 44 -22.45 -2.10 -33.43
N GLN A 45 -21.13 -2.22 -33.23
CA GLN A 45 -20.61 -2.59 -31.90
C GLN A 45 -20.90 -1.42 -30.96
N PRO A 46 -21.40 -1.66 -29.75
CA PRO A 46 -21.58 -0.58 -28.80
C PRO A 46 -20.27 0.15 -28.59
N ASP A 47 -20.32 1.48 -28.43
CA ASP A 47 -19.16 2.34 -28.19
C ASP A 47 -18.55 2.00 -26.81
N GLY A 48 -17.90 0.83 -26.70
CA GLY A 48 -17.28 0.29 -25.50
C GLY A 48 -17.99 -0.93 -24.90
N ILE A 49 -17.75 -1.18 -23.61
CA ILE A 49 -18.41 -2.25 -22.85
C ILE A 49 -19.90 -1.98 -22.76
N ALA A 50 -20.71 -2.96 -23.15
CA ALA A 50 -22.18 -2.90 -23.09
C ALA A 50 -22.68 -3.19 -21.67
N PHE A 51 -22.73 -2.19 -20.82
CA PHE A 51 -23.29 -2.30 -19.47
C PHE A 51 -24.80 -2.45 -19.51
N ARG A 52 -25.33 -3.36 -18.69
CA ARG A 52 -26.76 -3.63 -18.58
C ARG A 52 -27.37 -2.81 -17.45
N GLU A 53 -28.55 -2.24 -17.70
CA GLU A 53 -29.37 -1.58 -16.67
C GLU A 53 -30.28 -2.63 -15.98
N LEU A 54 -29.71 -3.41 -15.08
CA LEU A 54 -30.36 -4.52 -14.39
C LEU A 54 -30.11 -4.43 -12.88
N SER A 55 -31.00 -5.02 -12.10
CA SER A 55 -30.69 -5.35 -10.70
C SER A 55 -29.58 -6.40 -10.64
N PHE A 56 -28.83 -6.44 -9.53
CA PHE A 56 -27.78 -7.42 -9.31
C PHE A 56 -28.30 -8.88 -9.47
N ALA A 57 -29.49 -9.16 -8.91
CA ALA A 57 -30.11 -10.48 -9.01
C ALA A 57 -30.49 -10.84 -10.45
N SER A 58 -31.00 -9.87 -11.23
CA SER A 58 -31.34 -10.07 -12.64
C SER A 58 -30.09 -10.28 -13.50
N ALA A 59 -29.01 -9.57 -13.19
CA ALA A 59 -27.73 -9.73 -13.89
C ALA A 59 -27.10 -11.11 -13.62
N LEU A 60 -27.14 -11.62 -12.38
CA LEU A 60 -26.71 -12.99 -12.07
C LEU A 60 -27.55 -14.05 -12.80
N LYS A 61 -28.88 -13.86 -12.87
CA LYS A 61 -29.76 -14.76 -13.61
C LYS A 61 -29.42 -14.77 -15.11
N MET A 62 -29.21 -13.60 -15.70
CA MET A 62 -28.81 -13.47 -17.10
C MET A 62 -27.44 -14.12 -17.35
N ALA A 63 -26.46 -13.93 -16.45
CA ALA A 63 -25.16 -14.57 -16.55
C ALA A 63 -25.28 -16.11 -16.56
N LYS A 64 -26.16 -16.66 -15.74
CA LYS A 64 -26.47 -18.10 -15.74
C LYS A 64 -27.08 -18.59 -17.05
N GLU A 65 -28.07 -17.83 -17.57
CA GLU A 65 -28.76 -18.16 -18.81
C GLU A 65 -27.84 -18.09 -20.03
N GLU A 66 -26.92 -17.10 -20.07
CA GLU A 66 -25.95 -16.93 -21.14
C GLU A 66 -24.68 -17.78 -20.95
N ASN A 67 -24.55 -18.55 -19.88
CA ASN A 67 -23.34 -19.29 -19.49
C ASN A 67 -22.08 -18.40 -19.49
N LYS A 68 -22.23 -17.21 -18.91
CA LYS A 68 -21.16 -16.21 -18.77
C LYS A 68 -20.90 -15.93 -17.29
N LEU A 69 -19.77 -15.29 -17.02
CA LEU A 69 -19.54 -14.65 -15.72
C LEU A 69 -20.25 -13.29 -15.67
N LEU A 70 -20.57 -12.83 -14.45
CA LEU A 70 -21.02 -11.47 -14.20
C LEU A 70 -19.82 -10.59 -13.90
N PHE A 71 -19.59 -9.57 -14.73
CA PHE A 71 -18.66 -8.49 -14.44
C PHE A 71 -19.40 -7.33 -13.77
N VAL A 72 -18.86 -6.86 -12.63
CA VAL A 72 -19.42 -5.71 -11.90
C VAL A 72 -18.34 -4.64 -11.74
N ASP A 73 -18.54 -3.48 -12.38
CA ASP A 73 -17.76 -2.26 -12.11
C ASP A 73 -18.32 -1.58 -10.85
N CYS A 74 -17.62 -1.78 -9.73
CA CYS A 74 -17.96 -1.15 -8.45
C CYS A 74 -17.31 0.24 -8.40
N PHE A 75 -18.11 1.29 -8.54
CA PHE A 75 -17.63 2.67 -8.60
C PHE A 75 -18.31 3.59 -7.59
N THR A 76 -17.81 4.83 -7.48
CA THR A 76 -18.50 5.97 -6.87
C THR A 76 -18.42 7.19 -7.78
N THR A 77 -19.36 8.13 -7.62
CA THR A 77 -19.45 9.32 -8.49
C THR A 77 -18.25 10.25 -8.39
N TRP A 78 -17.61 10.33 -7.22
CA TRP A 78 -16.44 11.17 -6.95
C TRP A 78 -15.11 10.52 -7.37
N CYS A 79 -15.08 9.22 -7.68
CA CYS A 79 -13.88 8.46 -7.98
C CYS A 79 -13.27 8.90 -9.33
N GLY A 80 -12.12 9.53 -9.29
CA GLY A 80 -11.35 9.96 -10.48
C GLY A 80 -10.91 8.80 -11.38
N PRO A 81 -10.22 7.77 -10.83
CA PRO A 81 -9.80 6.60 -11.60
C PRO A 81 -10.97 5.83 -12.23
N CYS A 82 -12.14 5.76 -11.56
CA CYS A 82 -13.33 5.12 -12.14
C CYS A 82 -13.83 5.86 -13.39
N ARG A 83 -13.77 7.20 -13.35
CA ARG A 83 -14.12 8.01 -14.54
C ARG A 83 -13.15 7.77 -15.69
N MET A 84 -11.87 7.60 -15.41
CA MET A 84 -10.85 7.27 -16.42
C MET A 84 -11.14 5.92 -17.07
N LEU A 85 -11.38 4.85 -16.27
CA LEU A 85 -11.79 3.55 -16.80
C LEU A 85 -12.99 3.67 -17.72
N SER A 86 -14.06 4.35 -17.27
CA SER A 86 -15.30 4.48 -18.03
C SER A 86 -15.16 5.28 -19.33
N LYS A 87 -14.30 6.31 -19.34
CA LYS A 87 -14.15 7.20 -20.50
C LYS A 87 -13.12 6.72 -21.53
N VAL A 88 -12.14 5.95 -21.10
CA VAL A 88 -11.00 5.53 -21.91
C VAL A 88 -10.94 4.01 -22.05
N VAL A 89 -10.70 3.31 -20.95
CA VAL A 89 -10.37 1.87 -20.97
C VAL A 89 -11.55 1.02 -21.40
N PHE A 90 -12.75 1.29 -20.87
CA PHE A 90 -13.97 0.54 -21.25
C PHE A 90 -14.50 0.88 -22.64
N LYS A 91 -13.94 1.91 -23.28
CA LYS A 91 -14.19 2.26 -24.69
C LYS A 91 -13.16 1.69 -25.64
N ASP A 92 -12.05 1.14 -25.12
CA ASP A 92 -11.09 0.43 -25.96
C ASP A 92 -11.75 -0.76 -26.65
N SER A 93 -11.53 -0.90 -27.95
CA SER A 93 -12.21 -1.90 -28.76
C SER A 93 -11.87 -3.33 -28.38
N LEU A 94 -10.63 -3.60 -27.95
CA LEU A 94 -10.20 -4.94 -27.55
C LEU A 94 -10.79 -5.30 -26.18
N VAL A 95 -10.83 -4.33 -25.26
CA VAL A 95 -11.47 -4.50 -23.94
C VAL A 95 -12.98 -4.74 -24.13
N ALA A 96 -13.64 -3.88 -24.90
CA ALA A 96 -15.08 -3.99 -25.13
C ALA A 96 -15.46 -5.32 -25.82
N ASP A 97 -14.73 -5.72 -26.83
CA ASP A 97 -14.96 -6.98 -27.53
C ASP A 97 -14.80 -8.19 -26.59
N TYR A 98 -13.74 -8.24 -25.79
CA TYR A 98 -13.51 -9.32 -24.83
C TYR A 98 -14.62 -9.34 -23.76
N PHE A 99 -14.92 -8.20 -23.13
CA PHE A 99 -15.91 -8.12 -22.07
C PHE A 99 -17.32 -8.44 -22.55
N ASN A 100 -17.73 -7.95 -23.68
CA ASN A 100 -19.07 -8.19 -24.23
C ASN A 100 -19.28 -9.66 -24.63
N ARG A 101 -18.22 -10.35 -25.04
CA ARG A 101 -18.30 -11.80 -25.36
C ARG A 101 -18.34 -12.69 -24.12
N HIS A 102 -17.57 -12.36 -23.08
CA HIS A 102 -17.33 -13.28 -21.96
C HIS A 102 -18.15 -12.97 -20.72
N PHE A 103 -18.70 -11.75 -20.60
CA PHE A 103 -19.39 -11.32 -19.41
C PHE A 103 -20.79 -10.75 -19.68
N VAL A 104 -21.66 -10.89 -18.70
CA VAL A 104 -22.75 -9.94 -18.50
C VAL A 104 -22.17 -8.77 -17.70
N ASN A 105 -22.21 -7.56 -18.25
CA ASN A 105 -21.54 -6.39 -17.69
C ASN A 105 -22.52 -5.55 -16.91
N LEU A 106 -22.24 -5.31 -15.63
CA LEU A 106 -23.04 -4.49 -14.72
C LEU A 106 -22.16 -3.36 -14.15
N LYS A 107 -22.75 -2.18 -14.00
CA LYS A 107 -22.09 -1.03 -13.38
C LYS A 107 -22.91 -0.56 -12.19
N MET A 108 -22.28 -0.46 -11.01
CA MET A 108 -22.99 -0.15 -9.77
C MET A 108 -22.31 0.94 -8.96
N ASP A 109 -23.09 1.96 -8.57
CA ASP A 109 -22.63 2.96 -7.61
C ASP A 109 -22.71 2.38 -6.19
N MET A 110 -21.56 2.19 -5.55
CA MET A 110 -21.43 1.55 -4.24
C MET A 110 -21.95 2.41 -3.08
N GLU A 111 -22.42 3.62 -3.36
CA GLU A 111 -23.00 4.54 -2.39
C GLU A 111 -24.52 4.72 -2.59
N LYS A 112 -25.11 4.05 -3.60
CA LYS A 112 -26.55 4.19 -3.93
C LYS A 112 -27.24 2.85 -4.15
N GLY A 113 -28.52 2.80 -3.78
CA GLY A 113 -29.40 1.66 -4.03
C GLY A 113 -28.81 0.33 -3.59
N GLU A 114 -28.94 -0.70 -4.44
CA GLU A 114 -28.38 -2.04 -4.20
C GLU A 114 -26.87 -2.05 -4.00
N GLY A 115 -26.14 -1.05 -4.54
CA GLY A 115 -24.68 -0.98 -4.44
C GLY A 115 -24.18 -0.96 -3.00
N ILE A 116 -24.95 -0.37 -2.05
CA ILE A 116 -24.62 -0.32 -0.63
C ILE A 116 -24.51 -1.74 -0.04
N ASP A 117 -25.45 -2.61 -0.38
CA ASP A 117 -25.48 -3.98 0.11
C ASP A 117 -24.44 -4.85 -0.60
N ILE A 118 -24.25 -4.66 -1.90
CA ILE A 118 -23.21 -5.31 -2.69
C ILE A 118 -21.81 -4.94 -2.17
N ARG A 119 -21.58 -3.66 -1.85
CA ARG A 119 -20.35 -3.19 -1.21
C ARG A 119 -20.04 -3.97 0.06
N LYS A 120 -21.01 -4.14 0.95
CA LYS A 120 -20.87 -4.89 2.21
C LYS A 120 -20.65 -6.38 1.94
N LYS A 121 -21.48 -6.99 1.09
CA LYS A 121 -21.43 -8.42 0.76
C LYS A 121 -20.08 -8.85 0.22
N TYR A 122 -19.48 -8.06 -0.67
CA TYR A 122 -18.20 -8.38 -1.32
C TYR A 122 -17.01 -7.65 -0.71
N ASP A 123 -17.15 -7.00 0.45
CA ASP A 123 -16.08 -6.26 1.14
C ASP A 123 -15.31 -5.32 0.20
N VAL A 124 -16.04 -4.45 -0.51
CA VAL A 124 -15.46 -3.46 -1.41
C VAL A 124 -14.98 -2.26 -0.61
N ARG A 125 -13.65 -2.10 -0.45
CA ARG A 125 -13.02 -1.08 0.41
C ARG A 125 -12.38 0.08 -0.37
N GLY A 126 -12.21 -0.07 -1.68
CA GLY A 126 -11.59 0.94 -2.54
C GLY A 126 -12.20 0.97 -3.94
N TYR A 127 -11.96 2.06 -4.68
CA TYR A 127 -12.56 2.27 -5.99
C TYR A 127 -11.53 2.70 -7.04
N PRO A 128 -11.67 2.17 -8.30
CA PRO A 128 -12.62 1.15 -8.71
C PRO A 128 -12.26 -0.23 -8.17
N THR A 129 -13.28 -1.06 -7.90
CA THR A 129 -13.13 -2.51 -7.72
C THR A 129 -13.90 -3.21 -8.83
N LEU A 130 -13.22 -4.07 -9.56
CA LEU A 130 -13.78 -4.86 -10.66
C LEU A 130 -14.00 -6.29 -10.17
N LEU A 131 -15.26 -6.72 -10.07
CA LEU A 131 -15.62 -8.07 -9.61
C LEU A 131 -16.03 -8.94 -10.81
N PHE A 132 -15.55 -10.17 -10.82
CA PHE A 132 -15.94 -11.21 -11.75
C PHE A 132 -16.55 -12.35 -10.96
N LEU A 133 -17.84 -12.60 -11.16
CA LEU A 133 -18.62 -13.52 -10.35
C LEU A 133 -19.12 -14.68 -11.23
N ASN A 134 -19.18 -15.88 -10.64
CA ASN A 134 -19.89 -16.99 -11.27
C ASN A 134 -21.42 -16.80 -11.11
N SER A 135 -22.20 -17.67 -11.72
CA SER A 135 -23.65 -17.63 -11.67
C SER A 135 -24.26 -17.88 -10.28
N SER A 136 -23.46 -18.38 -9.32
CA SER A 136 -23.84 -18.51 -7.91
C SER A 136 -23.53 -17.26 -7.10
N GLY A 137 -22.92 -16.22 -7.72
CA GLY A 137 -22.49 -14.99 -7.05
C GLY A 137 -21.21 -15.13 -6.26
N GLU A 138 -20.41 -16.16 -6.49
CA GLU A 138 -19.11 -16.33 -5.88
C GLU A 138 -18.02 -15.60 -6.69
N VAL A 139 -17.06 -14.99 -5.99
CA VAL A 139 -15.96 -14.25 -6.63
C VAL A 139 -14.98 -15.21 -7.29
N VAL A 140 -14.94 -15.19 -8.63
CA VAL A 140 -13.94 -15.89 -9.45
C VAL A 140 -12.65 -15.08 -9.52
N HIS A 141 -12.79 -13.77 -9.74
CA HIS A 141 -11.64 -12.86 -9.83
C HIS A 141 -12.04 -11.46 -9.34
N ARG A 142 -11.03 -10.72 -8.86
CA ARG A 142 -11.18 -9.33 -8.40
C ARG A 142 -9.96 -8.53 -8.83
N LEU A 143 -10.18 -7.29 -9.27
CA LEU A 143 -9.12 -6.31 -9.47
C LEU A 143 -9.44 -5.04 -8.68
N LEU A 144 -8.41 -4.41 -8.12
CA LEU A 144 -8.51 -3.14 -7.41
C LEU A 144 -7.68 -2.09 -8.16
N GLY A 145 -8.25 -0.92 -8.34
CA GLY A 145 -7.60 0.18 -9.05
C GLY A 145 -7.88 0.17 -10.55
N ALA A 146 -7.30 1.13 -11.25
CA ALA A 146 -7.46 1.34 -12.68
C ALA A 146 -6.13 1.06 -13.39
N ASP A 147 -6.20 0.22 -14.42
CA ASP A 147 -5.10 -0.08 -15.32
C ASP A 147 -5.37 0.53 -16.71
N ASP A 148 -4.37 0.55 -17.56
CA ASP A 148 -4.57 0.74 -19.00
C ASP A 148 -5.26 -0.48 -19.65
N ALA A 149 -5.68 -0.35 -20.90
CA ALA A 149 -6.44 -1.37 -21.61
C ALA A 149 -5.71 -2.72 -21.72
N SER A 150 -4.40 -2.68 -22.03
CA SER A 150 -3.59 -3.89 -22.20
C SER A 150 -3.40 -4.62 -20.89
N ALA A 151 -3.00 -3.90 -19.83
CA ALA A 151 -2.79 -4.46 -18.50
C ALA A 151 -4.10 -5.00 -17.90
N LEU A 152 -5.22 -4.32 -18.11
CA LEU A 152 -6.53 -4.80 -17.68
C LEU A 152 -6.87 -6.14 -18.33
N LEU A 153 -6.73 -6.24 -19.65
CA LEU A 153 -7.03 -7.49 -20.38
C LEU A 153 -6.15 -8.65 -19.94
N GLU A 154 -4.86 -8.42 -19.76
CA GLU A 154 -3.91 -9.43 -19.30
C GLU A 154 -4.31 -9.97 -17.92
N LYS A 155 -4.58 -9.08 -16.97
CA LYS A 155 -4.99 -9.45 -15.59
C LYS A 155 -6.32 -10.17 -15.56
N VAL A 156 -7.30 -9.72 -16.36
CA VAL A 156 -8.62 -10.36 -16.44
C VAL A 156 -8.52 -11.75 -17.07
N LYS A 157 -7.82 -11.88 -18.18
CA LYS A 157 -7.61 -13.19 -18.82
C LYS A 157 -6.93 -14.17 -17.89
N LEU A 158 -5.83 -13.77 -17.26
CA LEU A 158 -5.13 -14.62 -16.30
C LEU A 158 -6.06 -15.08 -15.18
N GLY A 159 -6.82 -14.17 -14.57
CA GLY A 159 -7.69 -14.51 -13.45
C GLY A 159 -8.90 -15.34 -13.84
N VAL A 160 -9.50 -15.06 -14.98
CA VAL A 160 -10.76 -15.72 -15.42
C VAL A 160 -10.49 -17.03 -16.17
N GLU A 161 -9.58 -17.05 -17.15
CA GLU A 161 -9.32 -18.23 -17.98
C GLU A 161 -8.62 -19.34 -17.22
N SER A 162 -7.89 -19.01 -16.16
CA SER A 162 -7.28 -19.99 -15.25
C SER A 162 -8.28 -20.62 -14.26
N GLY A 163 -9.56 -20.27 -14.31
CA GLY A 163 -10.56 -20.73 -13.33
C GLY A 163 -10.45 -20.03 -11.98
N GLY A 164 -9.99 -18.78 -11.98
CA GLY A 164 -9.80 -17.96 -10.79
C GLY A 164 -8.67 -18.42 -9.90
N ILE A 165 -8.70 -17.96 -8.64
CA ILE A 165 -7.67 -18.34 -7.63
C ILE A 165 -7.53 -19.86 -7.49
N SER A 166 -8.63 -20.59 -7.54
CA SER A 166 -8.61 -22.06 -7.41
C SER A 166 -7.86 -22.74 -8.55
N GLY A 167 -8.05 -22.28 -9.77
CA GLY A 167 -7.33 -22.80 -10.93
C GLY A 167 -5.85 -22.43 -10.93
N LEU A 168 -5.52 -21.19 -10.58
CA LEU A 168 -4.13 -20.74 -10.43
C LEU A 168 -3.41 -21.51 -9.33
N ARG A 169 -4.07 -21.79 -8.20
CA ARG A 169 -3.54 -22.61 -7.12
C ARG A 169 -3.21 -24.02 -7.60
N LYS A 170 -4.13 -24.68 -8.32
CA LYS A 170 -3.88 -26.03 -8.87
C LYS A 170 -2.67 -26.06 -9.81
N ARG A 171 -2.50 -25.06 -10.67
CA ARG A 171 -1.33 -24.93 -11.55
C ARG A 171 -0.05 -24.77 -10.73
N TYR A 172 -0.08 -23.92 -9.69
CA TYR A 172 1.05 -23.72 -8.80
C TYR A 172 1.41 -25.00 -8.03
N GLU A 173 0.42 -25.71 -7.48
CA GLU A 173 0.59 -27.00 -6.78
C GLU A 173 1.09 -28.10 -7.73
N ALA A 174 0.71 -28.04 -9.02
CA ALA A 174 1.22 -28.92 -10.06
C ALA A 174 2.68 -28.64 -10.49
N GLY A 175 3.31 -27.59 -9.90
CA GLY A 175 4.73 -27.30 -10.11
C GLY A 175 5.02 -26.22 -11.14
N GLU A 176 4.02 -25.50 -11.64
CA GLU A 176 4.26 -24.38 -12.55
C GLU A 176 4.94 -23.22 -11.79
N ARG A 177 6.17 -22.87 -12.20
CA ARG A 177 7.06 -21.94 -11.51
C ARG A 177 7.68 -20.90 -12.44
N ASP A 178 7.08 -20.68 -13.62
CA ASP A 178 7.46 -19.56 -14.47
C ASP A 178 7.22 -18.22 -13.72
N SER A 179 8.16 -17.28 -13.86
CA SER A 179 8.10 -16.03 -13.09
C SER A 179 6.90 -15.17 -13.45
N ALA A 180 6.50 -15.12 -14.74
CA ALA A 180 5.34 -14.34 -15.18
C ALA A 180 4.05 -14.96 -14.61
N PHE A 181 3.92 -16.28 -14.64
CA PHE A 181 2.80 -17.00 -14.02
C PHE A 181 2.71 -16.74 -12.52
N VAL A 182 3.83 -16.88 -11.78
CA VAL A 182 3.84 -16.68 -10.33
C VAL A 182 3.55 -15.24 -9.94
N CYS A 183 4.15 -14.26 -10.63
CA CYS A 183 3.81 -12.85 -10.45
C CYS A 183 2.31 -12.59 -10.69
N GLY A 184 1.76 -13.16 -11.74
CA GLY A 184 0.34 -13.06 -12.05
C GLY A 184 -0.54 -13.68 -10.97
N TYR A 185 -0.20 -14.88 -10.47
CA TYR A 185 -0.93 -15.55 -9.39
C TYR A 185 -0.90 -14.74 -8.08
N ILE A 186 0.27 -14.24 -7.69
CA ILE A 186 0.43 -13.37 -6.53
C ILE A 186 -0.42 -12.10 -6.67
N ASN A 187 -0.41 -11.46 -7.84
CA ASN A 187 -1.22 -10.26 -8.10
C ASN A 187 -2.73 -10.55 -8.00
N VAL A 188 -3.19 -11.72 -8.45
CA VAL A 188 -4.59 -12.13 -8.33
C VAL A 188 -4.98 -12.36 -6.86
N LEU A 189 -4.09 -12.97 -6.06
CA LEU A 189 -4.29 -13.14 -4.62
C LEU A 189 -4.38 -11.79 -3.89
N SER A 190 -3.45 -10.90 -4.17
CA SER A 190 -3.41 -9.55 -3.56
C SER A 190 -4.66 -8.74 -3.95
N ALA A 191 -5.06 -8.76 -5.22
CA ALA A 191 -6.28 -8.09 -5.67
C ALA A 191 -7.55 -8.64 -5.01
N ALA A 192 -7.52 -9.90 -4.58
CA ALA A 192 -8.59 -10.53 -3.81
C ALA A 192 -8.51 -10.30 -2.29
N ASN A 193 -7.63 -9.40 -1.82
CA ASN A 193 -7.32 -9.14 -0.40
C ASN A 193 -6.79 -10.38 0.35
N ARG A 194 -6.08 -11.27 -0.36
CA ARG A 194 -5.45 -12.50 0.21
C ARG A 194 -3.95 -12.28 0.39
N GLU A 195 -3.56 -11.20 1.03
CA GLU A 195 -2.15 -10.77 1.16
C GLU A 195 -1.29 -11.81 1.88
N GLU A 196 -1.83 -12.49 2.90
CA GLU A 196 -1.10 -13.54 3.61
C GLU A 196 -0.74 -14.71 2.68
N GLU A 197 -1.68 -15.14 1.83
CA GLU A 197 -1.43 -16.21 0.86
C GLU A 197 -0.48 -15.75 -0.25
N ALA A 198 -0.63 -14.51 -0.73
CA ALA A 198 0.29 -13.90 -1.68
C ALA A 198 1.72 -13.89 -1.14
N GLY A 199 1.90 -13.51 0.13
CA GLY A 199 3.20 -13.54 0.81
C GLY A 199 3.79 -14.95 0.93
N LYS A 200 2.96 -15.97 1.24
CA LYS A 200 3.41 -17.38 1.29
C LYS A 200 3.87 -17.88 -0.08
N VAL A 201 3.11 -17.59 -1.14
CA VAL A 201 3.48 -17.97 -2.52
C VAL A 201 4.77 -17.25 -2.94
N ALA A 202 4.92 -15.98 -2.60
CA ALA A 202 6.12 -15.19 -2.89
C ALA A 202 7.35 -15.76 -2.17
N ALA A 203 7.21 -16.10 -0.88
CA ALA A 203 8.30 -16.67 -0.07
C ALA A 203 8.73 -18.05 -0.61
N ASP A 204 7.78 -18.93 -0.90
CA ASP A 204 8.04 -20.26 -1.50
C ASP A 204 8.73 -20.13 -2.87
N PHE A 205 8.27 -19.21 -3.70
CA PHE A 205 8.86 -18.98 -5.02
C PHE A 205 10.30 -18.49 -4.98
N LEU A 206 10.63 -17.62 -4.02
CA LEU A 206 11.96 -17.04 -3.89
C LEU A 206 12.95 -17.95 -3.14
N GLN A 207 12.48 -18.92 -2.37
CA GLN A 207 13.32 -19.81 -1.58
C GLN A 207 14.31 -20.57 -2.48
N GLY A 208 15.61 -20.45 -2.15
CA GLY A 208 16.70 -21.05 -2.93
C GLY A 208 17.00 -20.35 -4.27
N LYS A 209 16.38 -19.21 -4.51
CA LYS A 209 16.57 -18.41 -5.74
C LYS A 209 16.88 -16.92 -5.43
N GLU A 210 17.37 -16.66 -4.25
CA GLU A 210 17.57 -15.29 -3.73
C GLU A 210 18.47 -14.46 -4.66
N GLN A 211 19.50 -15.07 -5.27
CA GLN A 211 20.38 -14.40 -6.22
C GLN A 211 19.64 -13.85 -7.46
N LYS A 212 18.50 -14.47 -7.81
CA LYS A 212 17.70 -14.01 -8.94
C LYS A 212 17.00 -12.66 -8.70
N ILE A 213 16.92 -12.24 -7.44
CA ILE A 213 16.44 -10.90 -7.07
C ILE A 213 17.33 -9.81 -7.67
N LEU A 214 18.64 -10.05 -7.76
CA LEU A 214 19.59 -9.15 -8.43
C LEU A 214 19.56 -9.27 -9.95
N GLU A 215 19.25 -10.45 -10.48
CA GLU A 215 19.34 -10.73 -11.91
C GLU A 215 18.10 -10.22 -12.66
N TYR A 216 16.90 -10.37 -12.08
CA TYR A 216 15.62 -10.20 -12.77
C TYR A 216 14.67 -9.26 -12.03
N GLU A 217 14.16 -8.24 -12.74
CA GLU A 217 13.23 -7.26 -12.19
C GLU A 217 11.94 -7.89 -11.61
N GLY A 218 11.44 -8.96 -12.24
CA GLY A 218 10.27 -9.69 -11.74
C GLY A 218 10.48 -10.29 -10.35
N TYR A 219 11.66 -10.87 -10.08
CA TYR A 219 12.02 -11.41 -8.76
C TYR A 219 12.20 -10.30 -7.74
N PHE A 220 12.84 -9.19 -8.13
CA PHE A 220 12.95 -8.01 -7.28
C PHE A 220 11.57 -7.43 -6.93
N SER A 221 10.66 -7.34 -7.90
CA SER A 221 9.29 -6.85 -7.70
C SER A 221 8.50 -7.74 -6.73
N ILE A 222 8.63 -9.08 -6.83
CA ILE A 222 8.01 -10.02 -5.88
C ILE A 222 8.58 -9.79 -4.48
N PHE A 223 9.91 -9.73 -4.33
CA PHE A 223 10.56 -9.43 -3.06
C PHE A 223 10.05 -8.10 -2.50
N TYR A 224 10.16 -7.04 -3.28
CA TYR A 224 9.84 -5.68 -2.86
C TYR A 224 8.40 -5.54 -2.36
N ARG A 225 7.46 -6.23 -2.96
CA ARG A 225 6.03 -6.11 -2.64
C ARG A 225 5.55 -7.05 -1.55
N TYR A 226 6.13 -8.25 -1.44
CA TYR A 226 5.52 -9.32 -0.65
C TYR A 226 6.40 -9.93 0.45
N ILE A 227 7.72 -9.68 0.44
CA ILE A 227 8.61 -10.25 1.44
C ILE A 227 8.88 -9.24 2.55
N HIS A 228 8.14 -9.34 3.63
CA HIS A 228 8.26 -8.50 4.83
C HIS A 228 8.80 -9.25 6.05
N ASP A 229 8.93 -10.57 5.94
CA ASP A 229 9.53 -11.36 7.01
C ASP A 229 11.04 -11.15 7.04
N ILE A 230 11.48 -10.42 8.07
CA ILE A 230 12.89 -10.10 8.34
C ILE A 230 13.76 -11.33 8.64
N ASN A 231 13.16 -12.51 8.82
CA ASN A 231 13.84 -13.77 9.05
C ASN A 231 13.96 -14.61 7.77
N SER A 232 13.25 -14.24 6.70
CA SER A 232 13.30 -14.97 5.44
C SER A 232 14.70 -14.87 4.78
N SER A 233 15.11 -15.93 4.10
CA SER A 233 16.39 -15.93 3.35
C SER A 233 16.45 -14.82 2.30
N ALA A 234 15.33 -14.52 1.64
CA ALA A 234 15.21 -13.47 0.64
C ALA A 234 15.43 -12.08 1.26
N PHE A 235 14.85 -11.81 2.44
CA PHE A 235 15.05 -10.53 3.15
C PHE A 235 16.52 -10.37 3.55
N LEU A 236 17.10 -11.39 4.17
CA LEU A 236 18.49 -11.38 4.61
C LEU A 236 19.46 -11.23 3.43
N TYR A 237 19.16 -11.89 2.30
CA TYR A 237 19.93 -11.74 1.07
C TYR A 237 19.94 -10.28 0.60
N VAL A 238 18.76 -9.65 0.49
CA VAL A 238 18.63 -8.26 0.03
C VAL A 238 19.33 -7.28 0.97
N VAL A 239 19.20 -7.47 2.29
CA VAL A 239 19.89 -6.61 3.28
C VAL A 239 21.40 -6.69 3.14
N ASN A 240 21.95 -7.88 2.87
CA ASN A 240 23.40 -8.08 2.68
C ASN A 240 23.91 -7.57 1.32
N HIS A 241 23.05 -7.44 0.31
CA HIS A 241 23.40 -6.99 -1.05
C HIS A 241 22.78 -5.65 -1.41
N LYS A 242 22.49 -4.78 -0.41
CA LYS A 242 21.81 -3.48 -0.64
C LYS A 242 22.53 -2.60 -1.67
N LYS A 243 23.85 -2.62 -1.68
CA LYS A 243 24.65 -1.82 -2.63
C LYS A 243 24.46 -2.31 -4.06
N GLU A 244 24.61 -3.62 -4.30
CA GLU A 244 24.45 -4.23 -5.61
C GLU A 244 23.02 -4.05 -6.15
N ILE A 245 22.03 -4.13 -5.25
CA ILE A 245 20.63 -3.86 -5.60
C ILE A 245 20.40 -2.40 -5.95
N ALA A 246 20.99 -1.47 -5.20
CA ALA A 246 20.90 -0.04 -5.50
C ALA A 246 21.58 0.32 -6.84
N ASP A 247 22.70 -0.31 -7.15
CA ASP A 247 23.39 -0.14 -8.43
C ASP A 247 22.58 -0.72 -9.60
N ARG A 248 21.87 -1.84 -9.38
CA ARG A 248 21.08 -2.53 -10.39
C ARG A 248 19.71 -1.87 -10.60
N PHE A 249 19.08 -1.37 -9.52
CA PHE A 249 17.75 -0.77 -9.50
C PHE A 249 17.77 0.63 -8.85
N PRO A 250 18.48 1.60 -9.45
CA PRO A 250 18.73 2.90 -8.81
C PRO A 250 17.47 3.72 -8.53
N GLN A 251 16.42 3.56 -9.34
CA GLN A 251 15.15 4.26 -9.13
C GLN A 251 14.42 3.77 -7.87
N GLN A 252 14.60 2.52 -7.50
CA GLN A 252 13.95 1.88 -6.35
C GLN A 252 14.83 1.90 -5.08
N ALA A 253 16.09 2.26 -5.18
CA ALA A 253 17.07 2.16 -4.07
C ALA A 253 16.62 2.94 -2.81
N SER A 254 16.16 4.17 -2.98
CA SER A 254 15.70 5.01 -1.85
C SER A 254 14.45 4.44 -1.18
N SER A 255 13.46 4.01 -1.96
CA SER A 255 12.24 3.41 -1.45
C SER A 255 12.48 2.04 -0.82
N LEU A 256 13.43 1.26 -1.35
CA LEU A 256 13.84 -0.02 -0.78
C LEU A 256 14.45 0.15 0.62
N ASN A 257 15.37 1.09 0.79
CA ASN A 257 15.97 1.36 2.10
C ASN A 257 14.93 1.75 3.15
N ARG A 258 13.99 2.61 2.76
CA ARG A 258 12.86 2.98 3.62
C ARG A 258 12.02 1.77 4.00
N ARG A 259 11.64 0.95 3.02
CA ARG A 259 10.82 -0.25 3.26
C ARG A 259 11.54 -1.25 4.19
N ILE A 260 12.82 -1.52 3.97
CA ILE A 260 13.61 -2.40 4.85
C ILE A 260 13.63 -1.85 6.28
N LEU A 261 13.76 -0.54 6.45
CA LEU A 261 13.68 0.10 7.77
C LEU A 261 12.31 -0.08 8.41
N GLU A 262 11.24 0.11 7.65
CA GLU A 262 9.85 -0.11 8.08
C GLU A 262 9.61 -1.57 8.51
N ASP A 263 10.16 -2.55 7.79
CA ASP A 263 10.09 -3.96 8.15
C ASP A 263 10.83 -4.24 9.48
N TRP A 264 12.01 -3.65 9.70
CA TRP A 264 12.72 -3.74 10.99
C TRP A 264 11.95 -3.10 12.13
N ILE A 265 11.34 -1.93 11.90
CA ILE A 265 10.48 -1.26 12.88
C ILE A 265 9.27 -2.15 13.21
N SER A 266 8.58 -2.65 12.20
CA SER A 266 7.41 -3.52 12.37
C SER A 266 7.76 -4.80 13.14
N GLY A 267 8.89 -5.42 12.83
CA GLY A 267 9.40 -6.60 13.53
C GLY A 267 9.65 -6.34 15.02
N SER A 268 10.06 -5.13 15.41
CA SER A 268 10.30 -4.77 16.81
C SER A 268 9.04 -4.85 17.68
N TYR A 269 7.86 -4.60 17.12
CA TYR A 269 6.59 -4.66 17.87
C TYR A 269 6.21 -6.07 18.34
N THR A 270 6.92 -7.11 17.92
CA THR A 270 6.79 -8.46 18.48
C THR A 270 7.12 -8.48 19.97
N TYR A 271 7.97 -7.58 20.44
CA TYR A 271 8.43 -7.47 21.83
C TYR A 271 7.56 -6.57 22.70
N LEU A 272 6.55 -5.91 22.14
CA LEU A 272 5.59 -5.06 22.85
C LEU A 272 4.18 -5.50 22.49
N LYS A 273 3.48 -6.14 23.42
CA LYS A 273 2.10 -6.60 23.22
C LYS A 273 1.16 -5.88 24.17
N VAL A 274 0.03 -5.45 23.65
CA VAL A 274 -1.06 -4.85 24.43
C VAL A 274 -2.32 -5.67 24.15
N ASP A 275 -2.91 -6.26 25.18
CA ASP A 275 -4.14 -7.02 25.05
C ASP A 275 -5.40 -6.11 25.02
N GLU A 276 -6.57 -6.72 24.90
CA GLU A 276 -7.85 -6.00 24.85
C GLU A 276 -8.17 -5.27 26.16
N SER A 277 -7.63 -5.74 27.29
CA SER A 277 -7.75 -5.15 28.62
C SER A 277 -6.71 -4.03 28.87
N LYS A 278 -5.94 -3.66 27.83
CA LYS A 278 -4.83 -2.69 27.87
C LYS A 278 -3.67 -3.13 28.77
N HIS A 279 -3.58 -4.41 29.10
CA HIS A 279 -2.40 -4.93 29.77
C HIS A 279 -1.23 -4.98 28.79
N CYS A 280 -0.10 -4.37 29.20
CA CYS A 280 1.12 -4.28 28.41
C CYS A 280 2.14 -5.33 28.87
N THR A 281 2.57 -6.18 27.96
CA THR A 281 3.72 -7.07 28.15
C THR A 281 4.87 -6.63 27.27
N PHE A 282 6.07 -6.57 27.87
CA PHE A 282 7.26 -6.09 27.17
C PHE A 282 8.42 -7.05 27.41
N ASP A 283 8.96 -7.60 26.30
CA ASP A 283 10.13 -8.49 26.34
C ASP A 283 11.41 -7.69 26.11
N GLU A 284 11.98 -7.19 27.19
CA GLU A 284 13.24 -6.41 27.16
C GLU A 284 14.42 -7.25 26.66
N GLN A 285 14.49 -8.52 27.06
CA GLN A 285 15.59 -9.41 26.67
C GLN A 285 15.54 -9.72 25.16
N GLY A 286 14.36 -10.05 24.65
CA GLY A 286 14.14 -10.29 23.23
C GLY A 286 14.43 -9.05 22.40
N LEU A 287 13.99 -7.86 22.85
CA LEU A 287 14.30 -6.60 22.17
C LEU A 287 15.82 -6.32 22.11
N ASN A 288 16.54 -6.57 23.21
CA ASN A 288 17.99 -6.37 23.23
C ASN A 288 18.72 -7.31 22.25
N ALA A 289 18.30 -8.56 22.18
CA ALA A 289 18.81 -9.52 21.19
C ALA A 289 18.50 -9.05 19.76
N TYR A 290 17.29 -8.54 19.54
CA TYR A 290 16.86 -8.00 18.24
C TYR A 290 17.70 -6.79 17.81
N VAL A 291 17.91 -5.82 18.70
CA VAL A 291 18.76 -4.65 18.46
C VAL A 291 20.21 -5.09 18.16
N THR A 292 20.73 -6.06 18.88
CA THR A 292 22.08 -6.62 18.63
C THR A 292 22.18 -7.24 17.24
N ARG A 293 21.17 -8.01 16.83
CA ARG A 293 21.09 -8.59 15.48
C ARG A 293 21.06 -7.51 14.40
N MET A 294 20.23 -6.47 14.58
CA MET A 294 20.20 -5.34 13.63
C MET A 294 21.57 -4.69 13.47
N LYS A 295 22.33 -4.48 14.56
CA LYS A 295 23.69 -3.95 14.52
C LYS A 295 24.64 -4.85 13.74
N GLN A 296 24.56 -6.17 13.96
CA GLN A 296 25.35 -7.15 13.21
C GLN A 296 25.06 -7.11 11.71
N MET A 297 23.85 -6.72 11.34
CA MET A 297 23.42 -6.53 9.93
C MET A 297 23.62 -5.09 9.42
N ASN A 298 24.39 -4.27 10.12
CA ASN A 298 24.70 -2.88 9.77
C ASN A 298 23.46 -2.00 9.57
N VAL A 299 22.39 -2.23 10.38
CA VAL A 299 21.23 -1.33 10.43
C VAL A 299 21.60 -0.14 11.30
N ALA A 300 21.82 1.02 10.69
CA ALA A 300 22.29 2.23 11.39
C ALA A 300 21.30 2.69 12.46
N GLU A 301 20.01 2.47 12.24
CA GLU A 301 18.91 2.89 13.09
C GLU A 301 18.59 1.90 14.25
N ALA A 302 19.40 0.85 14.44
CA ALA A 302 19.12 -0.22 15.39
C ALA A 302 18.83 0.26 16.83
N ASP A 303 19.70 1.13 17.37
CA ASP A 303 19.52 1.69 18.72
C ASP A 303 18.27 2.56 18.81
N MET A 304 18.04 3.35 17.78
CA MET A 304 16.87 4.21 17.68
C MET A 304 15.56 3.40 17.66
N ILE A 305 15.48 2.31 16.91
CA ILE A 305 14.32 1.41 16.88
C ILE A 305 14.04 0.86 18.28
N GLY A 306 15.10 0.40 18.98
CA GLY A 306 14.99 -0.11 20.33
C GLY A 306 14.48 0.95 21.32
N GLU A 307 15.06 2.15 21.28
CA GLU A 307 14.66 3.25 22.19
C GLU A 307 13.24 3.76 21.91
N ASN A 308 12.81 3.81 20.64
CA ASN A 308 11.43 4.17 20.31
C ASN A 308 10.43 3.16 20.84
N LEU A 309 10.72 1.85 20.75
CA LEU A 309 9.80 0.84 21.29
C LEU A 309 9.71 0.92 22.83
N ARG A 310 10.83 1.19 23.51
CA ARG A 310 10.84 1.44 24.96
C ARG A 310 10.05 2.68 25.35
N LEU A 311 10.16 3.75 24.55
CA LEU A 311 9.37 4.96 24.75
C LEU A 311 7.87 4.68 24.58
N ASN A 312 7.49 3.90 23.57
CA ASN A 312 6.09 3.50 23.39
C ASN A 312 5.58 2.69 24.60
N ARG A 313 6.38 1.75 25.13
CA ARG A 313 6.07 1.04 26.37
C ARG A 313 5.86 2.00 27.54
N ASP A 314 6.79 2.94 27.73
CA ASP A 314 6.73 3.89 28.85
C ASP A 314 5.44 4.73 28.77
N GLY A 315 5.04 5.18 27.57
CA GLY A 315 3.77 5.90 27.35
C GLY A 315 2.52 5.04 27.62
N ILE A 316 2.51 3.78 27.17
CA ILE A 316 1.39 2.85 27.40
C ILE A 316 1.25 2.55 28.91
N MET A 317 2.36 2.43 29.61
CA MET A 317 2.40 2.15 31.05
C MET A 317 2.29 3.40 31.93
N ASN A 318 2.09 4.58 31.35
CA ASN A 318 2.06 5.89 32.03
C ASN A 318 3.32 6.19 32.88
N GLN A 319 4.48 5.68 32.46
CA GLN A 319 5.78 5.92 33.08
C GLN A 319 6.40 7.23 32.53
N TRP A 320 5.76 8.36 32.86
CA TRP A 320 6.02 9.65 32.24
C TRP A 320 7.42 10.20 32.44
N ASP A 321 8.05 9.96 33.60
CA ASP A 321 9.45 10.35 33.84
C ASP A 321 10.42 9.66 32.86
N SER A 322 10.28 8.34 32.74
CA SER A 322 11.07 7.54 31.79
C SER A 322 10.78 7.93 30.34
N PHE A 323 9.50 8.16 30.04
CA PHE A 323 9.04 8.60 28.72
C PHE A 323 9.71 9.92 28.32
N VAL A 324 9.66 10.94 29.17
CA VAL A 324 10.24 12.25 28.87
C VAL A 324 11.75 12.17 28.77
N LYS A 325 12.43 11.45 29.70
CA LYS A 325 13.89 11.27 29.63
C LYS A 325 14.33 10.60 28.32
N ARG A 326 13.57 9.62 27.84
CA ARG A 326 13.83 8.94 26.55
C ARG A 326 13.53 9.84 25.36
N GLY A 327 12.43 10.55 25.40
CA GLY A 327 12.05 11.52 24.39
C GLY A 327 13.09 12.62 24.24
N ASP A 328 13.59 13.21 25.33
CA ASP A 328 14.67 14.19 25.29
C ASP A 328 15.93 13.65 24.59
N LYS A 329 16.32 12.41 24.89
CA LYS A 329 17.49 11.76 24.26
C LYS A 329 17.28 11.55 22.77
N LEU A 330 16.11 11.06 22.36
CA LEU A 330 15.78 10.81 20.95
C LEU A 330 15.73 12.11 20.14
N LEU A 331 15.11 13.16 20.72
CA LEU A 331 15.04 14.49 20.09
C LEU A 331 16.41 15.17 19.98
N ALA A 332 17.28 14.99 20.96
CA ALA A 332 18.63 15.55 20.95
C ALA A 332 19.52 14.94 19.86
N SER A 333 19.29 13.65 19.53
CA SER A 333 20.04 12.94 18.49
C SER A 333 19.44 13.07 17.09
N HIS A 334 18.41 13.86 16.90
CA HIS A 334 17.62 13.95 15.64
C HIS A 334 17.12 12.58 15.10
N THR A 335 16.94 11.63 16.02
CA THR A 335 16.63 10.24 15.69
C THR A 335 15.18 9.86 16.04
N ILE A 336 14.22 10.75 15.75
CA ILE A 336 12.81 10.37 15.83
C ILE A 336 12.44 9.62 14.56
N LEU A 337 12.01 8.36 14.76
CA LEU A 337 11.37 7.60 13.70
C LEU A 337 9.97 8.18 13.44
N GLY A 338 9.74 8.64 12.21
CA GLY A 338 8.40 9.00 11.77
C GLY A 338 8.03 10.47 11.92
N ASP A 339 9.02 11.34 11.99
CA ASP A 339 8.80 12.77 11.89
C ASP A 339 7.82 13.37 12.93
N GLU A 340 7.20 14.46 12.53
CA GLU A 340 6.28 15.26 13.29
C GLU A 340 4.98 14.51 13.69
N GLU A 341 4.58 13.50 12.92
CA GLU A 341 3.40 12.68 13.21
C GLU A 341 3.60 11.83 14.47
N GLN A 342 4.76 11.17 14.58
CA GLN A 342 5.09 10.36 15.76
C GLN A 342 5.19 11.23 17.01
N LEU A 343 5.85 12.40 16.90
CA LEU A 343 5.92 13.36 18.01
C LEU A 343 4.52 13.82 18.40
N LEU A 344 3.67 14.18 17.42
CA LEU A 344 2.31 14.61 17.70
C LEU A 344 1.50 13.53 18.43
N GLN A 345 1.70 12.27 18.12
CA GLN A 345 1.05 11.17 18.82
C GLN A 345 1.54 11.05 20.26
N TRP A 346 2.84 11.16 20.51
CA TRP A 346 3.42 11.10 21.85
C TRP A 346 2.91 12.23 22.75
N VAL A 347 2.90 13.44 22.25
CA VAL A 347 2.44 14.59 23.02
C VAL A 347 0.92 14.58 23.25
N LYS A 348 0.14 14.01 22.32
CA LYS A 348 -1.30 13.76 22.53
C LYS A 348 -1.53 12.72 23.64
N TRP A 349 -0.72 11.67 23.73
CA TRP A 349 -0.79 10.72 24.85
C TRP A 349 -0.51 11.40 26.19
N MET A 350 0.58 12.17 26.29
CA MET A 350 0.90 12.93 27.49
C MET A 350 -0.21 13.91 27.86
N ASN A 351 -0.76 14.62 26.89
CA ASN A 351 -1.86 15.55 27.15
C ASN A 351 -3.09 14.84 27.75
N LYS A 352 -3.34 13.60 27.36
CA LYS A 352 -4.50 12.81 27.81
C LYS A 352 -4.30 12.15 29.19
N ALA A 353 -3.07 11.78 29.55
CA ALA A 353 -2.84 10.87 30.67
C ALA A 353 -1.76 11.30 31.66
N CYS A 354 -0.91 12.29 31.35
CA CYS A 354 0.11 12.80 32.26
C CYS A 354 -0.42 13.98 33.08
N ALA A 355 -0.49 13.83 34.42
CA ALA A 355 -0.93 14.91 35.30
C ALA A 355 0.21 15.85 35.73
N ASP A 356 1.47 15.43 35.64
CA ASP A 356 2.63 16.21 36.03
C ASP A 356 2.89 17.38 35.10
N MET A 357 2.69 18.59 35.62
CA MET A 357 2.82 19.83 34.84
C MET A 357 4.26 20.11 34.40
N SER A 358 5.27 19.65 35.14
CA SER A 358 6.66 19.84 34.74
C SER A 358 7.05 18.98 33.55
N LEU A 359 6.57 17.74 33.50
CA LEU A 359 6.76 16.84 32.37
C LEU A 359 5.95 17.29 31.15
N ARG A 360 4.74 17.80 31.38
CA ARG A 360 3.90 18.40 30.32
C ARG A 360 4.56 19.62 29.68
N GLU A 361 5.20 20.49 30.50
CA GLU A 361 5.95 21.64 29.98
C GLU A 361 7.12 21.20 29.09
N LYS A 362 7.87 20.16 29.48
CA LYS A 362 8.92 19.59 28.63
C LYS A 362 8.37 19.09 27.29
N ALA A 363 7.23 18.38 27.30
CA ALA A 363 6.59 17.94 26.07
C ALA A 363 6.09 19.12 25.19
N ALA A 364 5.64 20.21 25.79
CA ALA A 364 5.30 21.43 25.07
C ALA A 364 6.53 22.06 24.39
N GLN A 365 7.69 22.06 25.06
CA GLN A 365 8.97 22.51 24.47
C GLN A 365 9.40 21.62 23.28
N TRP A 366 9.11 20.30 23.32
CA TRP A 366 9.36 19.44 22.15
C TRP A 366 8.56 19.89 20.92
N CYS A 367 7.29 20.25 21.12
CA CYS A 367 6.45 20.75 20.02
C CYS A 367 7.01 22.04 19.44
N GLU A 368 7.45 22.98 20.30
CA GLU A 368 8.02 24.27 19.86
C GLU A 368 9.31 24.09 19.07
N LYS A 369 10.20 23.20 19.57
CA LYS A 369 11.43 22.86 18.88
C LYS A 369 11.16 22.23 17.52
N ALA A 370 10.26 21.25 17.44
CA ALA A 370 9.88 20.62 16.19
C ALA A 370 9.28 21.63 15.19
N CYS A 371 8.47 22.57 15.66
CA CYS A 371 7.96 23.65 14.82
C CYS A 371 9.07 24.55 14.26
N ALA A 372 10.08 24.89 15.08
CA ALA A 372 11.23 25.66 14.62
C ALA A 372 12.05 24.92 13.56
N ASP A 373 12.30 23.63 13.78
CA ASP A 373 13.01 22.75 12.84
C ASP A 373 12.23 22.59 11.51
N LEU A 374 10.89 22.45 11.56
CA LEU A 374 10.02 22.42 10.38
C LEU A 374 10.11 23.71 9.55
N ILE A 375 10.09 24.87 10.22
CA ILE A 375 10.22 26.16 9.54
C ILE A 375 11.55 26.23 8.79
N LYS A 376 12.65 25.86 9.46
CA LYS A 376 13.98 25.86 8.87
C LYS A 376 14.08 24.91 7.67
N LYS A 377 13.58 23.69 7.82
CA LYS A 377 13.54 22.68 6.75
C LYS A 377 12.76 23.18 5.53
N ASN A 378 11.59 23.83 5.74
CA ASN A 378 10.79 24.38 4.67
C ASN A 378 11.48 25.55 3.96
N GLU A 379 12.22 26.39 4.67
CA GLU A 379 13.02 27.46 4.08
C GLU A 379 14.17 26.92 3.23
N GLU A 380 14.86 25.85 3.69
CA GLU A 380 15.90 25.18 2.94
C GLU A 380 15.36 24.54 1.66
N ILE A 381 14.19 23.88 1.75
CA ILE A 381 13.51 23.29 0.57
C ILE A 381 13.19 24.41 -0.44
N LYS A 382 12.61 25.52 0.01
CA LYS A 382 12.28 26.67 -0.87
C LYS A 382 13.51 27.25 -1.56
N LYS A 383 14.64 27.34 -0.87
CA LYS A 383 15.91 27.84 -1.44
C LYS A 383 16.48 26.96 -2.55
N ASN A 384 16.24 25.65 -2.46
CA ASN A 384 16.78 24.66 -3.38
C ASN A 384 15.81 24.24 -4.49
N LEU A 385 14.60 24.85 -4.55
CA LEU A 385 13.64 24.58 -5.62
C LEU A 385 14.03 25.29 -6.92
N PRO A 386 13.87 24.62 -8.08
CA PRO A 386 13.99 25.27 -9.37
C PRO A 386 13.00 26.43 -9.51
N PRO A 387 13.32 27.50 -10.28
CA PRO A 387 12.40 28.60 -10.52
C PRO A 387 11.06 28.11 -11.09
N GLY A 388 9.96 28.45 -10.40
CA GLY A 388 8.60 28.07 -10.81
C GLY A 388 8.11 26.71 -10.27
N ALA A 389 8.93 25.95 -9.55
CA ALA A 389 8.48 24.73 -8.89
C ALA A 389 7.69 25.03 -7.61
N ILE A 390 6.60 24.32 -7.40
CA ILE A 390 5.80 24.37 -6.18
C ILE A 390 6.36 23.33 -5.20
N PRO A 391 6.71 23.73 -3.95
CA PRO A 391 7.15 22.75 -2.95
C PRO A 391 6.06 21.72 -2.72
N ALA A 392 6.43 20.43 -2.67
CA ALA A 392 5.56 19.39 -2.16
C ALA A 392 5.37 19.62 -0.64
N ILE A 393 4.45 20.50 -0.29
CA ILE A 393 4.08 20.75 1.11
C ILE A 393 3.15 19.63 1.52
N SER A 394 3.45 18.98 2.64
CA SER A 394 2.51 18.04 3.28
C SER A 394 1.15 18.74 3.43
N MET A 395 0.08 18.07 2.97
CA MET A 395 -1.29 18.58 3.14
C MET A 395 -1.71 18.64 4.62
N ILE A 396 -0.90 18.11 5.52
CA ILE A 396 -1.15 18.07 6.97
C ILE A 396 -0.34 19.20 7.60
N ASP A 397 -1.03 20.15 8.23
CA ASP A 397 -0.38 21.22 8.99
C ASP A 397 0.03 20.70 10.39
N TYR A 398 1.14 19.95 10.43
CA TYR A 398 1.72 19.49 11.69
C TYR A 398 2.11 20.63 12.63
N LYS A 399 2.56 21.76 12.08
CA LYS A 399 2.93 22.93 12.86
C LYS A 399 1.76 23.46 13.69
N ALA A 400 0.60 23.69 13.06
CA ALA A 400 -0.59 24.16 13.78
C ALA A 400 -1.04 23.16 14.84
N GLN A 401 -1.02 21.84 14.52
CA GLN A 401 -1.41 20.80 15.47
C GLN A 401 -0.46 20.69 16.65
N LEU A 402 0.86 20.74 16.43
CA LEU A 402 1.86 20.72 17.49
C LEU A 402 1.74 21.93 18.42
N LEU A 403 1.56 23.14 17.88
CA LEU A 403 1.35 24.33 18.69
C LEU A 403 0.05 24.26 19.52
N GLN A 404 -1.03 23.77 18.91
CA GLN A 404 -2.29 23.57 19.64
C GLN A 404 -2.15 22.57 20.81
N VAL A 405 -1.39 21.48 20.61
CA VAL A 405 -1.15 20.51 21.69
C VAL A 405 -0.22 21.09 22.75
N ALA A 406 0.80 21.87 22.37
CA ALA A 406 1.67 22.57 23.33
C ALA A 406 0.87 23.48 24.27
N GLU A 407 -0.08 24.24 23.76
CA GLU A 407 -0.97 25.06 24.59
C GLU A 407 -1.83 24.25 25.56
N LYS A 408 -2.33 23.07 25.10
CA LYS A 408 -3.12 22.16 25.96
C LYS A 408 -2.25 21.51 27.02
N LEU A 409 -1.00 21.18 26.73
CA LEU A 409 -0.07 20.61 27.69
C LEU A 409 0.24 21.55 28.86
N ARG A 410 0.19 22.88 28.65
CA ARG A 410 0.39 23.91 29.68
C ARG A 410 -0.83 24.15 30.58
N LYS A 411 -1.94 23.48 30.29
CA LYS A 411 -3.15 23.57 31.12
C LYS A 411 -3.29 22.32 31.96
N PRO A 412 -3.87 22.40 33.18
CA PRO A 412 -4.24 21.21 33.94
C PRO A 412 -5.13 20.27 33.09
N MET A 413 -5.08 18.99 33.39
CA MET A 413 -5.98 18.03 32.77
C MET A 413 -7.44 18.41 33.06
N GLU A 414 -8.27 18.48 32.05
CA GLU A 414 -9.71 18.60 32.22
C GLU A 414 -10.20 17.31 32.94
N GLN A 415 -10.82 17.49 34.09
CA GLN A 415 -11.48 16.39 34.81
C GLN A 415 -12.73 16.00 33.99
N ASN A 416 -12.67 14.83 33.31
CA ASN A 416 -13.82 14.21 32.65
C ASN A 416 -14.56 13.32 33.65
#